data_499f610bef7175e2289abb346501a169
#
_entry.id   499f610bef7175e2289abb346501a169
#
_cell.length_a   1.000
_cell.length_b   1.000
_cell.length_c   1.000
_cell.angle_alpha   90.00
_cell.angle_beta   90.00
_cell.angle_gamma   90.00
#
_symmetry.space_group_name_H-M   'P 1'
#
loop_
_entity.id
_entity.type
_entity.pdbx_description
1 polymer ?
#
loop_
_entity_poly.entity_id
_entity_poly.type
_entity_poly.pdbx_seq_one_letter_code
_entity_poly.pdbx_strand_id
1 'polypeptide(L)'
;HCSVRRQRQMCIRDRTNRIFSGDENAKITIIAYESLTCSHCADFHKIVYPKLKKDFIDTGHVKLEFRHFPLDIAALNAAKIAQCKKDQSLEILESLYFNQQDWVKGSTIEEINNNLKLFVKNQGFNINFEECLNNKVIEDFILNDRIEGTKNFKVNATPTIIINNEKFEKSLNYKNLKKT
;
A
#
# COMPACT_ATOMS: atom_id res chain seq x y z
N HIS A 1 13.02 -4.41 -34.23
CA HIS A 1 13.74 -4.56 -32.92
C HIS A 1 13.40 -3.49 -31.87
N CYS A 2 12.73 -2.40 -32.24
CA CYS A 2 12.33 -1.33 -31.30
C CYS A 2 11.06 -1.67 -30.52
N SER A 3 10.24 -2.60 -31.00
CA SER A 3 8.92 -2.93 -30.43
C SER A 3 9.01 -3.72 -29.13
N VAL A 4 9.94 -4.67 -29.03
CA VAL A 4 10.05 -5.55 -27.83
C VAL A 4 10.58 -4.80 -26.61
N ARG A 5 11.48 -3.85 -26.79
CA ARG A 5 12.02 -3.02 -25.69
C ARG A 5 10.99 -2.02 -25.18
N ARG A 6 10.15 -1.46 -26.06
CA ARG A 6 9.03 -0.57 -25.70
C ARG A 6 7.92 -1.31 -24.96
N GLN A 7 7.58 -2.51 -25.38
CA GLN A 7 6.59 -3.35 -24.68
C GLN A 7 7.08 -3.77 -23.28
N ARG A 8 8.36 -4.15 -23.12
CA ARG A 8 8.94 -4.44 -21.81
C ARG A 8 8.97 -3.22 -20.90
N GLN A 9 9.29 -2.03 -21.41
CA GLN A 9 9.25 -0.78 -20.63
C GLN A 9 7.83 -0.35 -20.28
N MET A 10 6.84 -0.57 -21.16
CA MET A 10 5.43 -0.33 -20.84
C MET A 10 4.91 -1.29 -19.77
N CYS A 11 5.21 -2.59 -19.87
CA CYS A 11 4.83 -3.57 -18.85
C CYS A 11 5.49 -3.32 -17.49
N ILE A 12 6.72 -2.81 -17.46
CA ILE A 12 7.44 -2.46 -16.23
C ILE A 12 6.81 -1.21 -15.58
N ARG A 13 6.54 -0.17 -16.36
CA ARG A 13 5.87 1.06 -15.88
C ARG A 13 4.46 0.80 -15.35
N ASP A 14 3.78 -0.18 -15.91
CA ASP A 14 2.40 -0.52 -15.54
C ASP A 14 2.29 -1.24 -14.19
N ARG A 15 3.35 -1.94 -13.75
CA ARG A 15 3.39 -2.67 -12.48
C ARG A 15 3.93 -1.87 -11.29
N THR A 16 4.35 -0.63 -11.52
CA THR A 16 4.99 0.23 -10.51
C THR A 16 4.24 1.54 -10.28
N ASN A 17 2.95 1.57 -10.59
CA ASN A 17 2.11 2.73 -10.28
C ASN A 17 1.75 2.74 -8.80
N ARG A 18 1.73 3.93 -8.23
CA ARG A 18 1.31 4.10 -6.84
C ARG A 18 -0.15 3.74 -6.66
N ILE A 19 -0.44 3.07 -5.56
CA ILE A 19 -1.82 2.77 -5.17
C ILE A 19 -2.40 4.03 -4.54
N PHE A 20 -3.55 4.47 -4.99
CA PHE A 20 -4.23 5.62 -4.41
C PHE A 20 -5.76 5.46 -4.44
N SER A 21 -6.44 6.25 -3.61
CA SER A 21 -7.89 6.38 -3.54
C SER A 21 -8.26 7.85 -3.79
N GLY A 22 -9.28 8.10 -4.60
CA GLY A 22 -9.78 9.43 -4.93
C GLY A 22 -9.40 9.92 -6.32
N ASP A 23 -9.65 11.19 -6.58
CA ASP A 23 -9.33 11.85 -7.85
C ASP A 23 -7.83 12.13 -7.95
N GLU A 24 -7.20 11.72 -9.06
CA GLU A 24 -5.78 11.97 -9.31
C GLU A 24 -5.44 13.47 -9.31
N ASN A 25 -6.39 14.32 -9.68
CA ASN A 25 -6.25 15.78 -9.77
C ASN A 25 -6.73 16.51 -8.51
N ALA A 26 -7.03 15.81 -7.42
CA ALA A 26 -7.44 16.44 -6.17
C ALA A 26 -6.40 17.44 -5.67
N LYS A 27 -6.87 18.57 -5.14
CA LYS A 27 -6.01 19.68 -4.68
C LYS A 27 -5.16 19.31 -3.47
N ILE A 28 -5.64 18.39 -2.64
CA ILE A 28 -4.95 17.93 -1.43
C ILE A 28 -4.47 16.50 -1.68
N THR A 29 -3.18 16.29 -1.48
CA THR A 29 -2.60 14.94 -1.50
C THR A 29 -2.18 14.55 -0.09
N ILE A 30 -2.75 13.44 0.36
CA ILE A 30 -2.33 12.74 1.59
C ILE A 30 -1.51 11.53 1.16
N ILE A 31 -0.33 11.35 1.74
CA ILE A 31 0.49 10.15 1.56
C ILE A 31 0.51 9.40 2.88
N ALA A 32 0.18 8.12 2.86
CA ALA A 32 0.28 7.22 4.00
C ALA A 32 1.43 6.24 3.77
N TYR A 33 2.49 6.34 4.58
CA TYR A 33 3.54 5.33 4.64
C TYR A 33 3.15 4.22 5.60
N GLU A 34 3.00 3.02 5.10
CA GLU A 34 2.36 1.93 5.81
C GLU A 34 3.06 0.58 5.64
N SER A 35 2.88 -0.29 6.63
CA SER A 35 3.34 -1.69 6.60
C SER A 35 2.17 -2.64 6.76
N LEU A 36 2.09 -3.63 5.89
CA LEU A 36 0.96 -4.59 5.88
C LEU A 36 0.91 -5.52 7.10
N THR A 37 1.99 -5.62 7.87
CA THR A 37 2.03 -6.36 9.15
C THR A 37 1.80 -5.46 10.36
N CYS A 38 1.72 -4.13 10.18
CA CYS A 38 1.52 -3.19 11.28
C CYS A 38 0.04 -3.13 11.70
N SER A 39 -0.27 -3.44 12.95
CA SER A 39 -1.64 -3.39 13.49
C SER A 39 -2.23 -1.97 13.49
N HIS A 40 -1.42 -0.95 13.78
CA HIS A 40 -1.86 0.45 13.73
C HIS A 40 -2.20 0.90 12.30
N CYS A 41 -1.56 0.33 11.27
CA CYS A 41 -1.96 0.57 9.89
C CYS A 41 -3.31 -0.09 9.58
N ALA A 42 -3.54 -1.32 10.06
CA ALA A 42 -4.86 -1.96 9.94
C ALA A 42 -5.95 -1.16 10.66
N ASP A 43 -5.67 -0.61 11.85
CA ASP A 43 -6.60 0.27 12.56
C ASP A 43 -6.89 1.56 11.79
N PHE A 44 -5.89 2.15 11.15
CA PHE A 44 -6.09 3.30 10.27
C PHE A 44 -7.07 2.98 9.15
N HIS A 45 -6.89 1.85 8.47
CA HIS A 45 -7.80 1.40 7.39
C HIS A 45 -9.20 1.06 7.90
N LYS A 46 -9.35 0.53 9.10
CA LYS A 46 -10.66 0.16 9.66
C LYS A 46 -11.43 1.35 10.26
N ILE A 47 -10.74 2.33 10.84
CA ILE A 47 -11.37 3.35 11.69
C ILE A 47 -11.30 4.74 11.07
N VAL A 48 -10.16 5.11 10.48
CA VAL A 48 -9.91 6.49 10.04
C VAL A 48 -10.18 6.65 8.54
N TYR A 49 -9.62 5.78 7.73
CA TYR A 49 -9.72 5.84 6.27
C TYR A 49 -11.17 5.83 5.76
N PRO A 50 -12.12 5.02 6.25
CA PRO A 50 -13.49 5.05 5.74
C PRO A 50 -14.19 6.41 5.96
N LYS A 51 -13.85 7.11 7.04
CA LYS A 51 -14.38 8.46 7.31
C LYS A 51 -13.74 9.51 6.39
N LEU A 52 -12.42 9.41 6.18
CA LEU A 52 -11.72 10.26 5.20
C LEU A 52 -12.24 10.02 3.79
N LYS A 53 -12.46 8.76 3.44
CA LYS A 53 -12.98 8.36 2.14
C LYS A 53 -14.34 9.02 1.88
N LYS A 54 -15.28 8.83 2.78
CA LYS A 54 -16.63 9.38 2.68
C LYS A 54 -16.66 10.91 2.59
N ASP A 55 -15.91 11.59 3.47
CA ASP A 55 -16.04 13.04 3.66
C ASP A 55 -15.17 13.86 2.69
N PHE A 56 -14.06 13.31 2.20
CA PHE A 56 -13.07 14.08 1.44
C PHE A 56 -12.60 13.41 0.14
N ILE A 57 -12.45 12.08 0.13
CA ILE A 57 -11.89 11.37 -1.03
C ILE A 57 -12.98 11.19 -2.10
N ASP A 58 -14.13 10.64 -1.72
CA ASP A 58 -15.26 10.43 -2.63
C ASP A 58 -15.89 11.75 -3.12
N THR A 59 -15.63 12.85 -2.41
CA THR A 59 -16.03 14.21 -2.83
C THR A 59 -15.04 14.89 -3.75
N GLY A 60 -13.92 14.23 -4.08
CA GLY A 60 -12.89 14.77 -4.99
C GLY A 60 -11.96 15.81 -4.40
N HIS A 61 -12.05 16.11 -3.09
CA HIS A 61 -11.20 17.11 -2.46
C HIS A 61 -9.81 16.59 -2.14
N VAL A 62 -9.68 15.30 -1.85
CA VAL A 62 -8.45 14.64 -1.39
C VAL A 62 -8.13 13.43 -2.24
N LYS A 63 -6.86 13.28 -2.61
CA LYS A 63 -6.25 12.04 -3.04
C LYS A 63 -5.46 11.44 -1.88
N LEU A 64 -5.72 10.19 -1.53
CA LEU A 64 -4.92 9.43 -0.57
C LEU A 64 -4.04 8.43 -1.32
N GLU A 65 -2.73 8.61 -1.25
CA GLU A 65 -1.72 7.75 -1.85
C GLU A 65 -1.12 6.82 -0.79
N PHE A 66 -1.14 5.53 -1.04
CA PHE A 66 -0.56 4.51 -0.16
C PHE A 66 0.86 4.19 -0.63
N ARG A 67 1.83 4.38 0.26
CA ARG A 67 3.24 4.06 0.03
C ARG A 67 3.70 2.96 0.95
N HIS A 68 4.33 1.97 0.39
CA HIS A 68 4.83 0.85 1.15
C HIS A 68 6.04 1.21 1.99
N PHE A 69 5.96 0.88 3.28
CA PHE A 69 7.08 0.99 4.23
C PHE A 69 7.20 -0.31 5.02
N PRO A 70 7.61 -1.42 4.38
CA PRO A 70 7.64 -2.73 5.01
C PRO A 70 8.59 -2.74 6.21
N LEU A 71 8.09 -3.19 7.36
CA LEU A 71 8.85 -3.32 8.60
C LEU A 71 9.57 -4.67 8.71
N ASP A 72 9.09 -5.66 7.97
CA ASP A 72 9.60 -7.03 7.94
C ASP A 72 9.41 -7.68 6.56
N ILE A 73 9.90 -8.91 6.41
CA ILE A 73 9.84 -9.66 5.15
C ILE A 73 8.39 -10.04 4.79
N ALA A 74 7.55 -10.35 5.78
CA ALA A 74 6.15 -10.67 5.52
C ALA A 74 5.39 -9.46 4.97
N ALA A 75 5.63 -8.26 5.51
CA ALA A 75 5.10 -7.00 4.98
C ALA A 75 5.59 -6.72 3.55
N LEU A 76 6.88 -6.98 3.26
CA LEU A 76 7.42 -6.82 1.91
C LEU A 76 6.74 -7.77 0.92
N ASN A 77 6.57 -9.03 1.29
CA ASN A 77 5.91 -10.03 0.45
C ASN A 77 4.44 -9.68 0.20
N ALA A 78 3.70 -9.28 1.24
CA ALA A 78 2.33 -8.83 1.10
C ALA A 78 2.21 -7.56 0.24
N ALA A 79 3.14 -6.61 0.36
CA ALA A 79 3.20 -5.42 -0.47
C ALA A 79 3.45 -5.78 -1.95
N LYS A 80 4.29 -6.77 -2.24
CA LYS A 80 4.51 -7.28 -3.60
C LYS A 80 3.22 -7.86 -4.19
N ILE A 81 2.45 -8.58 -3.40
CA ILE A 81 1.15 -9.13 -3.82
C ILE A 81 0.15 -7.99 -4.09
N ALA A 82 0.02 -7.01 -3.20
CA ALA A 82 -0.87 -5.86 -3.39
C ALA A 82 -0.52 -5.06 -4.65
N GLN A 83 0.77 -4.89 -4.93
CA GLN A 83 1.27 -4.10 -6.07
C GLN A 83 1.22 -4.85 -7.42
N CYS A 84 1.06 -6.18 -7.40
CA CYS A 84 1.28 -7.01 -8.58
C CYS A 84 0.20 -6.85 -9.66
N LYS A 85 -1.03 -6.53 -9.29
CA LYS A 85 -2.16 -6.40 -10.22
C LYS A 85 -2.73 -4.98 -10.16
N LYS A 86 -2.32 -4.14 -11.11
CA LYS A 86 -2.60 -2.71 -11.15
C LYS A 86 -4.10 -2.36 -11.01
N ASP A 87 -4.95 -3.06 -11.74
CA ASP A 87 -6.39 -2.84 -11.78
C ASP A 87 -7.14 -3.23 -10.50
N GLN A 88 -6.48 -3.99 -9.61
CA GLN A 88 -7.03 -4.43 -8.33
C GLN A 88 -6.11 -4.12 -7.14
N SER A 89 -5.05 -3.33 -7.33
CA SER A 89 -4.06 -3.06 -6.27
C SER A 89 -4.68 -2.43 -5.02
N LEU A 90 -5.61 -1.50 -5.17
CA LEU A 90 -6.30 -0.88 -4.04
C LEU A 90 -7.21 -1.87 -3.31
N GLU A 91 -7.98 -2.66 -4.05
CA GLU A 91 -8.88 -3.67 -3.47
C GLU A 91 -8.09 -4.73 -2.69
N ILE A 92 -6.97 -5.19 -3.25
CA ILE A 92 -6.09 -6.16 -2.59
C ILE A 92 -5.48 -5.54 -1.33
N LEU A 93 -4.97 -4.30 -1.41
CA LEU A 93 -4.39 -3.58 -0.28
C LEU A 93 -5.41 -3.44 0.86
N GLU A 94 -6.60 -2.95 0.57
CA GLU A 94 -7.68 -2.80 1.54
C GLU A 94 -8.06 -4.15 2.15
N SER A 95 -8.26 -5.19 1.33
CA SER A 95 -8.59 -6.52 1.80
C SER A 95 -7.54 -7.09 2.76
N LEU A 96 -6.24 -6.88 2.45
CA LEU A 96 -5.13 -7.31 3.31
C LEU A 96 -5.13 -6.59 4.67
N TYR A 97 -5.43 -5.29 4.72
CA TYR A 97 -5.53 -4.56 5.99
C TYR A 97 -6.77 -4.93 6.79
N PHE A 98 -7.92 -5.01 6.15
CA PHE A 98 -9.16 -5.36 6.84
C PHE A 98 -9.10 -6.75 7.49
N ASN A 99 -8.44 -7.68 6.85
CA ASN A 99 -8.34 -9.08 7.28
C ASN A 99 -6.91 -9.46 7.71
N GLN A 100 -6.13 -8.49 8.20
CA GLN A 100 -4.72 -8.70 8.56
C GLN A 100 -4.51 -9.94 9.44
N GLN A 101 -5.38 -10.15 10.43
CA GLN A 101 -5.29 -11.28 11.37
C GLN A 101 -5.53 -12.66 10.72
N ASP A 102 -6.07 -12.70 9.51
CA ASP A 102 -6.36 -13.97 8.83
C ASP A 102 -5.15 -14.51 8.09
N TRP A 103 -4.25 -13.66 7.64
CA TRP A 103 -3.06 -14.06 6.89
C TRP A 103 -1.73 -13.83 7.63
N VAL A 104 -1.65 -12.90 8.59
CA VAL A 104 -0.44 -12.68 9.43
C VAL A 104 -0.43 -13.71 10.55
N LYS A 105 -0.37 -14.98 10.20
CA LYS A 105 -0.32 -16.11 11.14
C LYS A 105 0.86 -16.99 10.80
N GLY A 106 1.51 -17.54 11.82
CA GLY A 106 2.63 -18.44 11.66
C GLY A 106 3.88 -17.96 12.38
N SER A 107 4.79 -18.91 12.58
CA SER A 107 6.08 -18.68 13.25
C SER A 107 7.22 -18.51 12.25
N THR A 108 7.00 -18.85 10.99
CA THR A 108 7.98 -18.76 9.91
C THR A 108 7.43 -17.95 8.74
N ILE A 109 8.33 -17.36 7.95
CA ILE A 109 7.96 -16.63 6.75
C ILE A 109 7.23 -17.52 5.72
N GLU A 110 7.58 -18.78 5.67
CA GLU A 110 6.94 -19.75 4.78
C GLU A 110 5.47 -19.98 5.18
N GLU A 111 5.19 -20.16 6.47
CA GLU A 111 3.82 -20.30 6.98
C GLU A 111 2.99 -19.05 6.68
N ILE A 112 3.56 -17.85 6.91
CA ILE A 112 2.87 -16.59 6.63
C ILE A 112 2.60 -16.44 5.12
N ASN A 113 3.55 -16.77 4.26
CA ASN A 113 3.38 -16.73 2.81
C ASN A 113 2.29 -17.72 2.33
N ASN A 114 2.24 -18.92 2.92
CA ASN A 114 1.20 -19.89 2.61
C ASN A 114 -0.19 -19.39 3.01
N ASN A 115 -0.31 -18.76 4.19
CA ASN A 115 -1.56 -18.16 4.65
C ASN A 115 -1.96 -16.97 3.76
N LEU A 116 -1.02 -16.13 3.39
CA LEU A 116 -1.25 -15.02 2.45
C LEU A 116 -1.72 -15.52 1.09
N LYS A 117 -1.11 -16.59 0.56
CA LYS A 117 -1.49 -17.23 -0.71
C LYS A 117 -2.92 -17.78 -0.66
N LEU A 118 -3.25 -18.50 0.42
CA LEU A 118 -4.60 -19.03 0.64
C LEU A 118 -5.61 -17.90 0.80
N PHE A 119 -5.29 -16.87 1.56
CA PHE A 119 -6.15 -15.71 1.77
C PHE A 119 -6.49 -15.04 0.42
N VAL A 120 -5.48 -14.67 -0.35
CA VAL A 120 -5.65 -13.99 -1.66
C VAL A 120 -6.50 -14.83 -2.61
N LYS A 121 -6.28 -16.15 -2.66
CA LYS A 121 -7.08 -17.09 -3.44
C LYS A 121 -8.54 -17.13 -2.98
N ASN A 122 -8.77 -17.20 -1.67
CA ASN A 122 -10.12 -17.27 -1.08
C ASN A 122 -10.91 -15.97 -1.27
N GLN A 123 -10.23 -14.82 -1.35
CA GLN A 123 -10.84 -13.54 -1.70
C GLN A 123 -11.20 -13.42 -3.19
N GLY A 124 -10.83 -14.40 -4.00
CA GLY A 124 -11.15 -14.41 -5.44
C GLY A 124 -10.18 -13.60 -6.29
N PHE A 125 -9.08 -13.10 -5.73
CA PHE A 125 -8.07 -12.40 -6.52
C PHE A 125 -7.30 -13.37 -7.41
N ASN A 126 -7.39 -13.17 -8.72
CA ASN A 126 -6.68 -13.97 -9.71
C ASN A 126 -5.26 -13.45 -9.91
N ILE A 127 -4.34 -13.90 -9.07
CA ILE A 127 -2.93 -13.50 -9.04
C ILE A 127 -2.04 -14.72 -9.19
N ASN A 128 -1.01 -14.63 -10.03
CA ASN A 128 0.08 -15.59 -10.01
C ASN A 128 1.00 -15.26 -8.82
N PHE A 129 0.72 -15.88 -7.69
CA PHE A 129 1.38 -15.58 -6.41
C PHE A 129 2.91 -15.67 -6.50
N GLU A 130 3.43 -16.74 -7.08
CA GLU A 130 4.86 -16.98 -7.17
C GLU A 130 5.56 -15.97 -8.10
N GLU A 131 4.92 -15.61 -9.21
CA GLU A 131 5.42 -14.58 -10.12
C GLU A 131 5.49 -13.22 -9.42
N CYS A 132 4.44 -12.86 -8.68
CA CYS A 132 4.40 -11.61 -7.91
C CYS A 132 5.46 -11.57 -6.81
N LEU A 133 5.58 -12.68 -6.07
CA LEU A 133 6.54 -12.80 -4.98
C LEU A 133 8.00 -12.70 -5.46
N ASN A 134 8.31 -13.20 -6.65
CA ASN A 134 9.65 -13.18 -7.23
C ASN A 134 9.92 -11.97 -8.15
N ASN A 135 8.98 -11.00 -8.23
CA ASN A 135 9.12 -9.85 -9.10
C ASN A 135 10.06 -8.79 -8.50
N LYS A 136 11.28 -8.73 -9.01
CA LYS A 136 12.31 -7.79 -8.55
C LYS A 136 11.97 -6.32 -8.84
N VAL A 137 11.25 -6.04 -9.93
CA VAL A 137 10.86 -4.66 -10.28
C VAL A 137 9.88 -4.11 -9.25
N ILE A 138 8.92 -4.93 -8.82
CA ILE A 138 7.97 -4.56 -7.75
C ILE A 138 8.71 -4.43 -6.42
N GLU A 139 9.62 -5.35 -6.11
CA GLU A 139 10.43 -5.29 -4.88
C GLU A 139 11.23 -3.99 -4.81
N ASP A 140 11.95 -3.65 -5.88
CA ASP A 140 12.74 -2.42 -5.95
C ASP A 140 11.86 -1.17 -5.82
N PHE A 141 10.68 -1.17 -6.43
CA PHE A 141 9.72 -0.08 -6.30
C PHE A 141 9.27 0.11 -4.84
N ILE A 142 8.92 -0.97 -4.13
CA ILE A 142 8.50 -0.94 -2.72
C ILE A 142 9.64 -0.47 -1.82
N LEU A 143 10.86 -0.98 -2.03
CA LEU A 143 12.02 -0.59 -1.26
C LEU A 143 12.42 0.88 -1.50
N ASN A 144 12.23 1.38 -2.72
CA ASN A 144 12.44 2.80 -3.03
C ASN A 144 11.43 3.69 -2.29
N ASP A 145 10.16 3.30 -2.15
CA ASP A 145 9.18 4.02 -1.33
C ASP A 145 9.67 4.17 0.11
N ARG A 146 10.18 3.09 0.69
CA ARG A 146 10.74 3.10 2.05
C ARG A 146 11.95 4.05 2.15
N ILE A 147 12.86 3.99 1.17
CA ILE A 147 14.04 4.85 1.13
C ILE A 147 13.64 6.32 1.00
N GLU A 148 12.72 6.65 0.09
CA GLU A 148 12.19 8.00 -0.08
C GLU A 148 11.52 8.52 1.19
N GLY A 149 10.67 7.73 1.82
CA GLY A 149 10.02 8.08 3.08
C GLY A 149 11.02 8.42 4.19
N THR A 150 12.05 7.57 4.34
CA THR A 150 13.10 7.80 5.33
C THR A 150 13.92 9.06 5.04
N LYS A 151 14.33 9.25 3.78
CA LYS A 151 15.19 10.38 3.38
C LYS A 151 14.46 11.72 3.42
N ASN A 152 13.27 11.78 2.82
CA ASN A 152 12.58 13.04 2.56
C ASN A 152 11.69 13.46 3.72
N PHE A 153 11.08 12.51 4.42
CA PHE A 153 10.08 12.80 5.47
C PHE A 153 10.46 12.26 6.85
N LYS A 154 11.67 11.68 6.98
CA LYS A 154 12.13 11.10 8.25
C LYS A 154 11.14 10.06 8.82
N VAL A 155 10.53 9.27 7.93
CA VAL A 155 9.64 8.17 8.33
C VAL A 155 10.47 7.12 9.06
N ASN A 156 10.08 6.80 10.28
CA ASN A 156 10.72 5.80 11.15
C ASN A 156 9.72 4.88 11.87
N ALA A 157 8.43 5.12 11.66
CA ALA A 157 7.33 4.32 12.21
C ALA A 157 6.16 4.32 11.22
N THR A 158 5.23 3.36 11.35
CA THR A 158 4.03 3.25 10.53
C THR A 158 2.77 3.19 11.41
N PRO A 159 1.64 3.76 10.98
CA PRO A 159 1.53 4.61 9.79
C PRO A 159 2.13 6.01 10.02
N THR A 160 2.77 6.57 9.00
CA THR A 160 3.17 7.98 8.96
C THR A 160 2.42 8.69 7.83
N ILE A 161 1.78 9.80 8.16
CA ILE A 161 0.97 10.57 7.23
C ILE A 161 1.71 11.84 6.82
N ILE A 162 1.71 12.12 5.51
CA ILE A 162 2.24 13.34 4.91
C ILE A 162 1.08 14.05 4.22
N ILE A 163 0.88 15.33 4.48
CA ILE A 163 -0.17 16.15 3.87
C ILE A 163 0.51 17.30 3.13
N ASN A 164 0.34 17.39 1.82
CA ASN A 164 0.94 18.42 0.97
C ASN A 164 2.46 18.59 1.25
N ASN A 165 3.20 17.49 1.32
CA ASN A 165 4.64 17.39 1.60
C ASN A 165 5.08 17.75 3.04
N GLU A 166 4.17 17.93 3.96
CA GLU A 166 4.48 18.14 5.38
C GLU A 166 4.09 16.93 6.22
N LYS A 167 4.97 16.51 7.14
CA LYS A 167 4.69 15.40 8.03
C LYS A 167 3.64 15.78 9.07
N PHE A 168 2.61 14.97 9.21
CA PHE A 168 1.57 15.15 10.21
C PHE A 168 2.05 14.66 11.59
N GLU A 169 2.26 15.60 12.52
CA GLU A 169 2.87 15.31 13.83
C GLU A 169 1.85 15.10 14.97
N LYS A 170 0.54 15.31 14.70
CA LYS A 170 -0.50 15.12 15.72
C LYS A 170 -0.88 13.64 15.83
N SER A 171 -1.56 13.27 16.94
CA SER A 171 -2.15 11.92 17.08
C SER A 171 -3.01 11.57 15.87
N LEU A 172 -2.75 10.43 15.26
CA LEU A 172 -3.44 9.99 14.06
C LEU A 172 -4.85 9.53 14.39
N ASN A 173 -5.80 10.40 14.14
CA ASN A 173 -7.22 10.13 14.21
C ASN A 173 -7.98 11.05 13.26
N TYR A 174 -9.20 10.66 12.92
CA TYR A 174 -10.03 11.41 11.98
C TYR A 174 -10.25 12.88 12.38
N LYS A 175 -10.49 13.16 13.67
CA LYS A 175 -10.75 14.54 14.17
C LYS A 175 -9.57 15.47 13.94
N ASN A 176 -8.35 14.97 14.13
CA ASN A 176 -7.15 15.76 13.95
C ASN A 176 -6.83 15.96 12.45
N LEU A 177 -7.01 14.91 11.64
CA LEU A 177 -6.81 15.01 10.18
C LEU A 177 -7.80 15.99 9.53
N LYS A 178 -9.08 15.96 9.95
CA LYS A 178 -10.11 16.88 9.43
C LYS A 178 -9.81 18.36 9.69
N LYS A 179 -9.01 18.69 10.70
CA LYS A 179 -8.70 20.07 11.09
C LYS A 179 -7.44 20.63 10.42
N THR A 180 -6.74 19.80 9.66
CA THR A 180 -5.52 20.17 8.95
C THR A 180 -5.84 20.55 7.52
#